data_e2125b4aa0acdfed0357a051a642b59c
#
_entry.id   e2125b4aa0acdfed0357a051a642b59c
#
_cell.length_a   1.000
_cell.length_b   1.000
_cell.length_c   1.000
_cell.angle_alpha   90.00
_cell.angle_beta   90.00
_cell.angle_gamma   90.00
#
_symmetry.space_group_name_H-M   'P 1'
#
loop_
_entity.id
_entity.type
_entity.pdbx_description
1 polymer ?
#
loop_
_entity_poly.entity_id
_entity_poly.type
_entity_poly.pdbx_seq_one_letter_code
_entity_poly.pdbx_strand_id
1 'polypeptide(L)'
;MDDYLAGLDRAMKRMPATKESKERFVIPAVKVFYEGKTTVLENFGTIADTLNRDPDHLMKYLLQEMGTAGKIEGQRGVFQGKFSEQAIARQIESYFEEYVVCTECRLPDTHLIKNDRVLMLKCDACGAHRPVRKRKATAAAQKDLIEEGETYELRIESVGNKGDGIAKVDKYLIFVPGAVKGEIVKAKIKKISGTLAFSEIVERKGKAS
;
A
#
# COMPACT_ATOMS: atom_id res chain seq x y z
N MET A 1 -23.48 -20.60 37.32
CA MET A 1 -22.82 -19.88 36.20
C MET A 1 -21.29 -20.01 36.26
N ASP A 2 -20.73 -20.19 37.42
CA ASP A 2 -19.26 -20.27 37.61
C ASP A 2 -18.59 -21.52 37.01
N ASP A 3 -19.32 -22.62 36.87
CA ASP A 3 -18.80 -23.88 36.31
C ASP A 3 -18.57 -23.78 34.77
N TYR A 4 -19.36 -23.01 34.07
CA TYR A 4 -19.19 -22.77 32.62
C TYR A 4 -17.94 -21.93 32.33
N LEU A 5 -17.72 -20.86 33.07
CA LEU A 5 -16.55 -19.98 32.90
C LEU A 5 -15.27 -20.73 33.24
N ALA A 6 -15.27 -21.54 34.31
CA ALA A 6 -14.14 -22.41 34.69
C ALA A 6 -13.88 -23.49 33.62
N GLY A 7 -14.93 -23.98 32.97
CA GLY A 7 -14.84 -24.92 31.85
C GLY A 7 -14.22 -24.28 30.62
N LEU A 8 -14.64 -23.06 30.31
CA LEU A 8 -14.13 -22.26 29.19
C LEU A 8 -12.64 -21.93 29.37
N ASP A 9 -12.24 -21.49 30.56
CA ASP A 9 -10.84 -21.20 30.90
C ASP A 9 -9.94 -22.46 30.77
N ARG A 10 -10.44 -23.63 31.19
CA ARG A 10 -9.72 -24.89 31.00
C ARG A 10 -9.58 -25.29 29.55
N ALA A 11 -10.60 -25.06 28.76
CA ALA A 11 -10.59 -25.29 27.29
C ALA A 11 -9.61 -24.35 26.59
N MET A 12 -9.63 -23.06 26.91
CA MET A 12 -8.71 -22.06 26.35
C MET A 12 -7.24 -22.35 26.68
N LYS A 13 -6.94 -22.82 27.92
CA LYS A 13 -5.59 -23.21 28.31
C LYS A 13 -5.10 -24.50 27.64
N ARG A 14 -6.02 -25.35 27.17
CA ARG A 14 -5.68 -26.61 26.47
C ARG A 14 -5.63 -26.45 24.96
N MET A 15 -6.13 -25.34 24.41
CA MET A 15 -5.98 -25.07 22.98
C MET A 15 -4.49 -24.87 22.68
N PRO A 16 -3.93 -25.62 21.71
CA PRO A 16 -2.58 -25.36 21.25
C PRO A 16 -2.54 -23.90 20.79
N ALA A 17 -1.51 -23.17 21.27
CA ALA A 17 -1.28 -21.82 20.76
C ALA A 17 -1.28 -21.88 19.24
N THR A 18 -2.22 -21.21 18.60
CA THR A 18 -2.26 -21.08 17.15
C THR A 18 -0.94 -20.44 16.77
N LYS A 19 0.01 -21.26 16.28
CA LYS A 19 1.27 -20.75 15.74
C LYS A 19 0.88 -19.71 14.72
N GLU A 20 1.32 -18.49 14.96
CA GLU A 20 1.02 -17.37 14.08
C GLU A 20 1.32 -17.78 12.65
N SER A 21 0.33 -17.67 11.78
CA SER A 21 0.34 -18.15 10.39
C SER A 21 1.41 -17.49 9.52
N LYS A 22 2.11 -16.49 10.04
CA LYS A 22 3.18 -15.75 9.36
C LYS A 22 4.42 -16.62 9.06
N GLU A 23 4.68 -17.70 9.84
CA GLU A 23 5.85 -18.53 9.61
C GLU A 23 5.66 -19.60 8.51
N ARG A 24 4.43 -19.87 8.08
CA ARG A 24 4.14 -20.94 7.11
C ARG A 24 4.15 -20.49 5.66
N PHE A 25 4.01 -19.20 5.41
CA PHE A 25 3.89 -18.67 4.06
C PHE A 25 4.88 -17.54 3.84
N VAL A 26 5.83 -17.79 2.95
CA VAL A 26 6.82 -16.81 2.53
C VAL A 26 6.62 -16.55 1.04
N ILE A 27 6.34 -15.31 0.69
CA ILE A 27 6.30 -14.89 -0.72
C ILE A 27 7.74 -14.93 -1.25
N PRO A 28 8.01 -15.63 -2.36
CA PRO A 28 9.34 -15.66 -2.94
C PRO A 28 9.81 -14.25 -3.31
N ALA A 29 11.09 -13.98 -3.05
CA ALA A 29 11.69 -12.70 -3.43
C ALA A 29 11.56 -12.48 -4.95
N VAL A 30 11.17 -11.28 -5.32
CA VAL A 30 10.99 -10.88 -6.73
C VAL A 30 12.36 -10.83 -7.41
N LYS A 31 12.51 -11.50 -8.55
CA LYS A 31 13.74 -11.46 -9.37
C LYS A 31 13.45 -10.76 -10.68
N VAL A 32 14.03 -9.58 -10.83
CA VAL A 32 13.80 -8.72 -11.99
C VAL A 32 15.08 -8.52 -12.76
N PHE A 33 15.00 -8.59 -14.08
CA PHE A 33 16.04 -8.09 -14.95
C PHE A 33 15.48 -7.18 -16.04
N TYR A 34 16.32 -6.36 -16.61
CA TYR A 34 15.91 -5.38 -17.60
C TYR A 34 16.40 -5.77 -18.98
N GLU A 35 15.47 -5.81 -19.92
CA GLU A 35 15.77 -6.06 -21.33
C GLU A 35 15.40 -4.81 -22.16
N GLY A 36 16.37 -3.94 -22.36
CA GLY A 36 16.16 -2.67 -23.04
C GLY A 36 15.20 -1.73 -22.31
N LYS A 37 13.98 -1.58 -22.83
CA LYS A 37 12.89 -0.78 -22.23
C LYS A 37 11.86 -1.62 -21.49
N THR A 38 12.04 -2.93 -21.40
CA THR A 38 11.15 -3.87 -20.75
C THR A 38 11.71 -4.37 -19.44
N THR A 39 10.83 -4.67 -18.50
CA THR A 39 11.15 -5.31 -17.24
C THR A 39 10.65 -6.74 -17.28
N VAL A 40 11.52 -7.68 -17.00
CA VAL A 40 11.19 -9.11 -16.98
C VAL A 40 11.25 -9.63 -15.55
N LEU A 41 10.14 -10.17 -15.08
CA LEU A 41 10.03 -10.86 -13.80
C LEU A 41 10.28 -12.34 -14.04
N GLU A 42 11.44 -12.84 -13.65
CA GLU A 42 11.93 -14.16 -13.96
C GLU A 42 11.14 -15.28 -13.28
N ASN A 43 10.81 -15.09 -12.01
CA ASN A 43 10.15 -16.08 -11.17
C ASN A 43 8.63 -15.86 -11.04
N PHE A 44 8.01 -15.27 -12.05
CA PHE A 44 6.56 -14.95 -12.05
C PHE A 44 5.69 -16.20 -11.84
N GLY A 45 5.96 -17.30 -12.55
CA GLY A 45 5.23 -18.55 -12.41
C GLY A 45 5.36 -19.13 -11.00
N THR A 46 6.58 -19.17 -10.46
CA THR A 46 6.83 -19.64 -9.08
C THR A 46 6.04 -18.83 -8.06
N ILE A 47 5.93 -17.51 -8.25
CA ILE A 47 5.13 -16.65 -7.38
C ILE A 47 3.64 -17.00 -7.50
N ALA A 48 3.11 -17.16 -8.73
CA ALA A 48 1.72 -17.52 -8.97
C ALA A 48 1.36 -18.88 -8.34
N ASP A 49 2.24 -19.86 -8.49
CA ASP A 49 2.10 -21.20 -7.91
C ASP A 49 2.12 -21.15 -6.36
N THR A 50 3.05 -20.39 -5.79
CA THR A 50 3.13 -20.22 -4.34
C THR A 50 1.87 -19.54 -3.79
N LEU A 51 1.32 -18.56 -4.51
CA LEU A 51 0.07 -17.89 -4.16
C LEU A 51 -1.16 -18.77 -4.41
N ASN A 52 -1.01 -19.92 -5.07
CA ASN A 52 -2.09 -20.79 -5.53
C ASN A 52 -3.14 -20.00 -6.33
N ARG A 53 -2.66 -19.27 -7.34
CA ARG A 53 -3.48 -18.39 -8.17
C ARG A 53 -3.16 -18.58 -9.65
N ASP A 54 -4.20 -18.35 -10.45
CA ASP A 54 -4.06 -18.33 -11.90
C ASP A 54 -3.06 -17.25 -12.33
N PRO A 55 -2.01 -17.60 -13.07
CA PRO A 55 -1.03 -16.65 -13.59
C PRO A 55 -1.65 -15.51 -14.40
N ASP A 56 -2.67 -15.81 -15.22
CA ASP A 56 -3.37 -14.80 -16.01
C ASP A 56 -4.10 -13.77 -15.11
N HIS A 57 -4.65 -14.23 -14.00
CA HIS A 57 -5.31 -13.35 -13.04
C HIS A 57 -4.30 -12.43 -12.34
N LEU A 58 -3.18 -13.00 -11.89
CA LEU A 58 -2.09 -12.22 -11.28
C LEU A 58 -1.50 -11.20 -12.27
N MET A 59 -1.27 -11.63 -13.53
CA MET A 59 -0.74 -10.74 -14.56
C MET A 59 -1.67 -9.56 -14.84
N LYS A 60 -2.96 -9.82 -15.04
CA LYS A 60 -3.97 -8.76 -15.25
C LYS A 60 -4.00 -7.76 -14.11
N TYR A 61 -3.89 -8.23 -12.87
CA TYR A 61 -3.83 -7.35 -11.71
C TYR A 61 -2.59 -6.47 -11.76
N LEU A 62 -1.41 -7.05 -11.94
CA LEU A 62 -0.15 -6.28 -11.99
C LEU A 62 -0.14 -5.26 -13.13
N LEU A 63 -0.61 -5.63 -14.31
CA LEU A 63 -0.71 -4.71 -15.45
C LEU A 63 -1.64 -3.52 -15.16
N GLN A 64 -2.76 -3.78 -14.48
CA GLN A 64 -3.73 -2.75 -14.12
C GLN A 64 -3.18 -1.80 -13.06
N GLU A 65 -2.55 -2.33 -12.01
CA GLU A 65 -2.01 -1.52 -10.91
C GLU A 65 -0.77 -0.71 -11.31
N MET A 66 0.06 -1.27 -12.19
CA MET A 66 1.24 -0.57 -12.71
C MET A 66 0.95 0.32 -13.92
N GLY A 67 -0.29 0.27 -14.47
CA GLY A 67 -0.68 1.07 -15.63
C GLY A 67 0.13 0.78 -16.89
N THR A 68 0.52 -0.47 -17.09
CA THR A 68 1.39 -0.88 -18.20
C THR A 68 0.80 -2.03 -19.00
N ALA A 69 1.39 -2.31 -20.17
CA ALA A 69 1.12 -3.50 -20.96
C ALA A 69 2.20 -4.56 -20.71
N GLY A 70 1.83 -5.82 -20.85
CA GLY A 70 2.75 -6.93 -20.70
C GLY A 70 2.15 -8.26 -21.11
N LYS A 71 2.94 -9.31 -21.04
CA LYS A 71 2.54 -10.68 -21.41
C LYS A 71 3.26 -11.69 -20.52
N ILE A 72 2.71 -12.89 -20.47
CA ILE A 72 3.36 -14.04 -19.85
C ILE A 72 4.13 -14.78 -20.94
N GLU A 73 5.41 -15.07 -20.69
CA GLU A 73 6.26 -15.90 -21.54
C GLU A 73 6.78 -17.09 -20.74
N GLY A 74 6.07 -18.20 -20.82
CA GLY A 74 6.36 -19.40 -20.03
C GLY A 74 6.20 -19.12 -18.54
N GLN A 75 7.31 -19.19 -17.79
CA GLN A 75 7.33 -18.91 -16.34
C GLN A 75 7.66 -17.44 -15.99
N ARG A 76 7.80 -16.59 -17.01
CA ARG A 76 8.25 -15.20 -16.86
C ARG A 76 7.13 -14.22 -17.15
N GLY A 77 7.10 -13.12 -16.40
CA GLY A 77 6.21 -11.99 -16.70
C GLY A 77 7.00 -10.86 -17.35
N VAL A 78 6.59 -10.41 -18.53
CA VAL A 78 7.25 -9.34 -19.29
C VAL A 78 6.37 -8.09 -19.21
N PHE A 79 6.92 -6.97 -18.71
CA PHE A 79 6.22 -5.70 -18.54
C PHE A 79 6.87 -4.63 -19.41
N GLN A 80 6.08 -3.79 -20.07
CA GLN A 80 6.60 -2.66 -20.83
C GLN A 80 6.93 -1.51 -19.86
N GLY A 81 8.14 -1.01 -19.91
CA GLY A 81 8.64 0.05 -19.01
C GLY A 81 9.68 -0.46 -18.02
N LYS A 82 10.26 0.48 -17.28
CA LYS A 82 11.26 0.18 -16.25
C LYS A 82 10.61 0.27 -14.87
N PHE A 83 10.45 -0.86 -14.22
CA PHE A 83 9.90 -0.97 -12.88
C PHE A 83 10.95 -1.51 -11.93
N SER A 84 11.09 -0.92 -10.75
CA SER A 84 11.99 -1.44 -9.74
C SER A 84 11.43 -2.72 -9.11
N GLU A 85 12.32 -3.60 -8.67
CA GLU A 85 11.99 -4.81 -7.93
C GLU A 85 11.04 -4.52 -6.75
N GLN A 86 11.32 -3.44 -6.01
CA GLN A 86 10.50 -3.01 -4.88
C GLN A 86 9.09 -2.58 -5.29
N ALA A 87 8.93 -1.95 -6.46
CA ALA A 87 7.61 -1.55 -6.95
C ALA A 87 6.76 -2.78 -7.27
N ILE A 88 7.35 -3.77 -7.94
CA ILE A 88 6.66 -5.04 -8.26
C ILE A 88 6.37 -5.83 -6.98
N ALA A 89 7.31 -5.91 -6.04
CA ALA A 89 7.12 -6.59 -4.77
C ALA A 89 5.94 -6.02 -3.97
N ARG A 90 5.81 -4.70 -3.90
CA ARG A 90 4.66 -4.03 -3.24
C ARG A 90 3.33 -4.39 -3.89
N GLN A 91 3.28 -4.48 -5.22
CA GLN A 91 2.04 -4.86 -5.90
C GLN A 91 1.67 -6.31 -5.66
N ILE A 92 2.67 -7.20 -5.59
CA ILE A 92 2.45 -8.61 -5.24
C ILE A 92 1.97 -8.74 -3.79
N GLU A 93 2.51 -7.97 -2.86
CA GLU A 93 2.07 -7.92 -1.47
C GLU A 93 0.63 -7.41 -1.34
N SER A 94 0.28 -6.36 -2.07
CA SER A 94 -1.10 -5.85 -2.13
C SER A 94 -2.06 -6.90 -2.72
N TYR A 95 -1.63 -7.61 -3.77
CA TYR A 95 -2.38 -8.73 -4.34
C TYR A 95 -2.59 -9.85 -3.32
N PHE A 96 -1.56 -10.20 -2.58
CA PHE A 96 -1.61 -11.21 -1.53
C PHE A 96 -2.64 -10.87 -0.46
N GLU A 97 -2.63 -9.64 0.05
CA GLU A 97 -3.60 -9.18 1.05
C GLU A 97 -5.04 -9.17 0.53
N GLU A 98 -5.25 -8.80 -0.74
CA GLU A 98 -6.59 -8.64 -1.31
C GLU A 98 -7.20 -9.97 -1.80
N TYR A 99 -6.38 -10.79 -2.45
CA TYR A 99 -6.86 -11.97 -3.19
C TYR A 99 -6.44 -13.30 -2.57
N VAL A 100 -5.53 -13.34 -1.59
CA VAL A 100 -5.02 -14.59 -1.02
C VAL A 100 -5.37 -14.71 0.46
N VAL A 101 -5.18 -13.68 1.26
CA VAL A 101 -5.42 -13.74 2.70
C VAL A 101 -6.92 -13.77 3.01
N CYS A 102 -7.33 -14.72 3.83
CA CYS A 102 -8.67 -14.74 4.39
C CYS A 102 -8.85 -13.63 5.42
N THR A 103 -9.93 -12.85 5.34
CA THR A 103 -10.22 -11.77 6.30
C THR A 103 -10.60 -12.27 7.69
N GLU A 104 -11.15 -13.49 7.77
CA GLU A 104 -11.65 -14.06 9.02
C GLU A 104 -10.52 -14.73 9.82
N CYS A 105 -9.82 -15.70 9.22
CA CYS A 105 -8.77 -16.45 9.91
C CYS A 105 -7.35 -16.00 9.59
N ARG A 106 -7.17 -15.07 8.63
CA ARG A 106 -5.90 -14.54 8.14
C ARG A 106 -4.93 -15.59 7.57
N LEU A 107 -5.45 -16.75 7.21
CA LEU A 107 -4.67 -17.82 6.57
C LEU A 107 -4.66 -17.65 5.04
N PRO A 108 -3.58 -18.05 4.36
CA PRO A 108 -3.45 -17.97 2.92
C PRO A 108 -4.12 -19.13 2.17
N ASP A 109 -4.66 -20.13 2.91
CA ASP A 109 -5.27 -21.35 2.37
C ASP A 109 -6.63 -21.02 1.75
N THR A 110 -6.60 -20.36 0.61
CA THR A 110 -7.80 -19.86 -0.07
C THR A 110 -7.71 -20.08 -1.56
N HIS A 111 -8.85 -20.20 -2.20
CA HIS A 111 -8.95 -20.26 -3.66
C HIS A 111 -10.05 -19.32 -4.18
N LEU A 112 -9.90 -18.92 -5.45
CA LEU A 112 -10.87 -18.05 -6.13
C LEU A 112 -11.90 -18.90 -6.87
N ILE A 113 -13.17 -18.62 -6.61
CA ILE A 113 -14.29 -19.23 -7.30
C ILE A 113 -15.04 -18.15 -8.06
N LYS A 114 -15.34 -18.39 -9.32
CA LYS A 114 -16.20 -17.51 -10.09
C LYS A 114 -17.64 -17.98 -9.95
N ASN A 115 -18.46 -17.17 -9.30
CA ASN A 115 -19.90 -17.40 -9.23
C ASN A 115 -20.59 -16.37 -10.14
N ASP A 116 -21.05 -16.82 -11.28
CA ASP A 116 -21.58 -15.99 -12.38
C ASP A 116 -20.62 -14.84 -12.76
N ARG A 117 -20.94 -13.61 -12.36
CA ARG A 117 -20.16 -12.41 -12.64
C ARG A 117 -19.30 -11.95 -11.45
N VAL A 118 -19.42 -12.61 -10.30
CA VAL A 118 -18.75 -12.22 -9.06
C VAL A 118 -17.60 -13.18 -8.77
N LEU A 119 -16.41 -12.65 -8.56
CA LEU A 119 -15.26 -13.40 -8.07
C LEU A 119 -15.39 -13.52 -6.55
N MET A 120 -15.38 -14.76 -6.06
CA MET A 120 -15.50 -15.08 -4.64
C MET A 120 -14.20 -15.70 -4.15
N LEU A 121 -13.78 -15.32 -2.96
CA LEU A 121 -12.69 -15.97 -2.25
C LEU A 121 -13.30 -16.98 -1.27
N LYS A 122 -12.90 -18.24 -1.36
CA LYS A 122 -13.26 -19.30 -0.45
C LYS A 122 -12.05 -19.74 0.35
N CYS A 123 -12.21 -19.81 1.65
CA CYS A 123 -11.17 -20.26 2.57
C CYS A 123 -11.35 -21.75 2.89
N ASP A 124 -10.30 -22.54 2.69
CA ASP A 124 -10.32 -23.96 2.99
C ASP A 124 -10.08 -24.24 4.48
N ALA A 125 -9.44 -23.29 5.19
CA ALA A 125 -9.15 -23.43 6.62
C ALA A 125 -10.36 -23.15 7.51
N CYS A 126 -11.14 -22.07 7.24
CA CYS A 126 -12.28 -21.67 8.07
C CYS A 126 -13.63 -21.77 7.37
N GLY A 127 -13.67 -22.14 6.08
CA GLY A 127 -14.89 -22.23 5.29
C GLY A 127 -15.53 -20.89 4.89
N ALA A 128 -14.91 -19.76 5.23
CA ALA A 128 -15.45 -18.45 4.91
C ALA A 128 -15.52 -18.22 3.39
N HIS A 129 -16.63 -17.61 2.95
CA HIS A 129 -16.86 -17.20 1.56
C HIS A 129 -17.07 -15.70 1.52
N ARG A 130 -16.32 -14.98 0.70
CA ARG A 130 -16.52 -13.55 0.50
C ARG A 130 -16.39 -13.14 -0.96
N PRO A 131 -17.14 -12.15 -1.44
CA PRO A 131 -16.87 -11.56 -2.73
C PRO A 131 -15.55 -10.80 -2.66
N VAL A 132 -14.70 -11.00 -3.67
CA VAL A 132 -13.51 -10.18 -3.83
C VAL A 132 -13.95 -8.82 -4.35
N ARG A 133 -13.99 -7.86 -3.46
CA ARG A 133 -14.18 -6.46 -3.85
C ARG A 133 -12.79 -5.95 -4.24
N LYS A 134 -12.65 -5.50 -5.49
CA LYS A 134 -11.52 -4.60 -5.79
C LYS A 134 -11.59 -3.51 -4.72
N ARG A 135 -10.61 -3.46 -3.84
CA ARG A 135 -10.38 -2.22 -3.12
C ARG A 135 -10.27 -1.20 -4.25
N LYS A 136 -11.29 -0.34 -4.43
CA LYS A 136 -11.01 0.95 -5.01
C LYS A 136 -9.76 1.35 -4.25
N ALA A 137 -8.66 1.63 -4.97
CA ALA A 137 -7.54 2.27 -4.32
C ALA A 137 -8.14 3.47 -3.57
N THR A 138 -8.63 3.23 -2.37
CA THR A 138 -8.57 4.23 -1.35
C THR A 138 -7.08 4.38 -1.32
N ALA A 139 -6.62 5.42 -2.04
CA ALA A 139 -5.31 6.00 -1.84
C ALA A 139 -5.06 5.72 -0.37
N ALA A 140 -4.16 4.74 -0.10
CA ALA A 140 -3.88 4.26 1.24
C ALA A 140 -3.93 5.53 2.02
N ALA A 141 -4.79 5.62 3.04
CA ALA A 141 -5.00 6.89 3.70
C ALA A 141 -3.59 7.36 4.01
N GLN A 142 -3.02 8.05 3.05
CA GLN A 142 -1.85 8.86 3.25
C GLN A 142 -2.42 9.73 4.33
N LYS A 143 -2.08 9.40 5.61
CA LYS A 143 -2.26 10.32 6.71
C LYS A 143 -1.83 11.61 6.07
N ASP A 144 -2.81 12.46 5.76
CA ASP A 144 -2.50 13.72 5.13
C ASP A 144 -1.43 14.28 6.03
N LEU A 145 -0.19 14.32 5.51
CA LEU A 145 0.99 14.74 6.28
C LEU A 145 0.80 16.17 6.80
N ILE A 146 -0.30 16.79 6.36
CA ILE A 146 -0.69 18.16 6.70
C ILE A 146 -2.17 18.15 7.02
N GLU A 147 -2.50 18.52 8.27
CA GLU A 147 -3.86 18.71 8.77
C GLU A 147 -4.14 20.20 9.01
N GLU A 148 -5.39 20.62 8.77
CA GLU A 148 -5.79 22.00 9.08
C GLU A 148 -5.73 22.25 10.59
N GLY A 149 -5.13 23.36 10.98
CA GLY A 149 -4.98 23.74 12.38
C GLY A 149 -3.68 23.29 13.05
N GLU A 150 -2.93 22.39 12.45
CA GLU A 150 -1.65 21.91 12.96
C GLU A 150 -0.47 22.79 12.53
N THR A 151 0.62 22.72 13.30
CA THR A 151 1.83 23.53 13.08
C THR A 151 2.96 22.64 12.57
N TYR A 152 3.52 23.01 11.42
CA TYR A 152 4.60 22.27 10.76
C TYR A 152 5.85 23.14 10.62
N GLU A 153 7.00 22.49 10.68
CA GLU A 153 8.28 23.12 10.38
C GLU A 153 8.51 23.02 8.86
N LEU A 154 8.55 24.17 8.20
CA LEU A 154 8.59 24.28 6.75
C LEU A 154 9.87 24.98 6.29
N ARG A 155 10.54 24.40 5.31
CA ARG A 155 11.66 25.02 4.61
C ARG A 155 11.14 25.72 3.34
N ILE A 156 11.42 27.01 3.21
CA ILE A 156 11.00 27.80 2.06
C ILE A 156 11.93 27.55 0.86
N GLU A 157 11.42 26.92 -0.17
CA GLU A 157 12.19 26.62 -1.39
C GLU A 157 12.21 27.76 -2.39
N SER A 158 11.10 28.49 -2.50
CA SER A 158 10.95 29.59 -3.45
C SER A 158 10.02 30.69 -2.89
N VAL A 159 9.99 31.82 -3.58
CA VAL A 159 9.07 32.91 -3.26
C VAL A 159 8.20 33.17 -4.49
N GLY A 160 6.90 33.22 -4.28
CA GLY A 160 5.92 33.50 -5.32
C GLY A 160 5.89 34.97 -5.74
N ASN A 161 5.18 35.29 -6.82
CA ASN A 161 5.07 36.64 -7.40
C ASN A 161 4.45 37.68 -6.46
N LYS A 162 3.71 37.23 -5.42
CA LYS A 162 3.08 38.10 -4.42
C LYS A 162 3.94 38.30 -3.16
N GLY A 163 5.17 37.75 -3.15
CA GLY A 163 6.05 37.82 -1.98
C GLY A 163 5.82 36.75 -0.91
N ASP A 164 4.93 35.78 -1.19
CA ASP A 164 4.68 34.67 -0.30
C ASP A 164 5.75 33.58 -0.47
N GLY A 165 6.30 33.07 0.60
CA GLY A 165 7.19 31.90 0.57
C GLY A 165 6.42 30.65 0.17
N ILE A 166 7.06 29.79 -0.61
CA ILE A 166 6.50 28.51 -1.05
C ILE A 166 7.35 27.38 -0.47
N ALA A 167 6.72 26.53 0.32
CA ALA A 167 7.29 25.28 0.80
C ALA A 167 6.57 24.11 0.14
N LYS A 168 7.32 23.07 -0.24
CA LYS A 168 6.77 21.83 -0.78
C LYS A 168 6.88 20.72 0.25
N VAL A 169 5.75 20.14 0.60
CA VAL A 169 5.70 18.97 1.49
C VAL A 169 4.86 17.91 0.82
N ASP A 170 5.51 16.84 0.37
CA ASP A 170 4.92 15.75 -0.40
C ASP A 170 4.13 16.26 -1.62
N LYS A 171 2.81 16.11 -1.63
CA LYS A 171 1.91 16.57 -2.70
C LYS A 171 1.41 18.00 -2.52
N TYR A 172 1.69 18.64 -1.38
CA TYR A 172 1.18 19.95 -1.03
C TYR A 172 2.17 21.07 -1.32
N LEU A 173 1.67 22.14 -1.90
CA LEU A 173 2.35 23.43 -2.00
C LEU A 173 1.79 24.36 -0.93
N ILE A 174 2.63 24.73 0.03
CA ILE A 174 2.22 25.52 1.17
C ILE A 174 2.66 26.96 0.97
N PHE A 175 1.71 27.88 0.96
CA PHE A 175 1.95 29.31 0.89
C PHE A 175 2.11 29.87 2.30
N VAL A 176 3.25 30.52 2.53
CA VAL A 176 3.63 31.11 3.82
C VAL A 176 3.86 32.60 3.61
N PRO A 177 2.91 33.47 3.97
CA PRO A 177 3.03 34.91 3.76
C PRO A 177 4.24 35.50 4.47
N GLY A 178 5.03 36.31 3.74
CA GLY A 178 6.18 37.05 4.29
C GLY A 178 7.41 36.20 4.67
N ALA A 179 7.49 34.95 4.22
CA ALA A 179 8.68 34.10 4.40
C ALA A 179 9.64 34.26 3.21
N VAL A 180 10.95 34.22 3.49
CA VAL A 180 12.02 34.42 2.53
C VAL A 180 12.62 33.08 2.08
N LYS A 181 13.11 33.00 0.84
CA LYS A 181 13.78 31.81 0.33
C LYS A 181 14.94 31.35 1.23
N GLY A 182 14.95 30.05 1.56
CA GLY A 182 15.95 29.44 2.41
C GLY A 182 15.71 29.57 3.91
N GLU A 183 14.61 30.19 4.32
CA GLU A 183 14.20 30.30 5.72
C GLU A 183 13.48 29.04 6.20
N ILE A 184 13.72 28.66 7.46
CA ILE A 184 12.95 27.61 8.14
C ILE A 184 11.99 28.32 9.10
N VAL A 185 10.69 28.07 8.87
CA VAL A 185 9.61 28.68 9.65
C VAL A 185 8.68 27.60 10.21
N LYS A 186 8.19 27.82 11.41
CA LYS A 186 7.03 27.08 11.92
C LYS A 186 5.77 27.82 11.47
N ALA A 187 4.97 27.15 10.65
CA ALA A 187 3.75 27.71 10.14
C ALA A 187 2.56 26.82 10.48
N LYS A 188 1.47 27.45 10.90
CA LYS A 188 0.19 26.81 11.18
C LYS A 188 -0.65 26.78 9.92
N ILE A 189 -1.16 25.64 9.55
CA ILE A 189 -2.02 25.49 8.38
C ILE A 189 -3.41 26.02 8.70
N LYS A 190 -3.86 27.02 7.92
CA LYS A 190 -5.20 27.63 8.09
C LYS A 190 -6.24 26.93 7.25
N LYS A 191 -5.89 26.57 6.01
CA LYS A 191 -6.83 26.00 5.05
C LYS A 191 -6.10 25.17 4.01
N ILE A 192 -6.68 24.04 3.65
CA ILE A 192 -6.21 23.16 2.59
C ILE A 192 -7.24 23.18 1.45
N SER A 193 -6.78 23.40 0.23
CA SER A 193 -7.60 23.39 -0.97
C SER A 193 -6.95 22.52 -2.04
N GLY A 194 -7.31 21.23 -2.07
CA GLY A 194 -6.71 20.25 -2.97
C GLY A 194 -5.22 20.01 -2.65
N THR A 195 -4.34 20.46 -3.55
CA THR A 195 -2.87 20.39 -3.37
C THR A 195 -2.25 21.69 -2.85
N LEU A 196 -3.05 22.71 -2.62
CA LEU A 196 -2.60 24.01 -2.11
C LEU A 196 -2.99 24.16 -0.64
N ALA A 197 -2.05 24.55 0.19
CA ALA A 197 -2.29 24.86 1.59
C ALA A 197 -1.89 26.33 1.90
N PHE A 198 -2.69 27.00 2.68
CA PHE A 198 -2.43 28.35 3.14
C PHE A 198 -2.08 28.30 4.63
N SER A 199 -0.98 28.94 4.99
CA SER A 199 -0.49 28.93 6.36
C SER A 199 -0.21 30.33 6.90
N GLU A 200 -0.01 30.43 8.19
CA GLU A 200 0.42 31.63 8.91
C GLU A 200 1.67 31.31 9.72
N ILE A 201 2.64 32.23 9.71
CA ILE A 201 3.89 32.07 10.47
C ILE A 201 3.59 32.17 11.96
N VAL A 202 3.98 31.15 12.72
CA VAL A 202 3.92 31.15 14.19
C VAL A 202 5.29 31.55 14.78
N GLU A 203 6.37 31.02 14.19
CA GLU A 203 7.74 31.27 14.68
C GLU A 203 8.74 31.19 13.51
N ARG A 204 9.77 32.07 13.53
CA ARG A 204 10.87 32.06 12.57
C ARG A 204 12.12 31.47 13.22
N LYS A 205 12.66 30.39 12.68
CA LYS A 205 13.86 29.73 13.22
C LYS A 205 15.17 30.21 12.57
N GLY A 206 15.13 30.99 11.50
CA GLY A 206 16.29 31.52 10.80
C GLY A 206 16.61 30.86 9.47
N LYS A 207 17.67 31.33 8.80
CA LYS A 207 18.13 30.79 7.53
C LYS A 207 18.86 29.46 7.75
N ALA A 208 18.53 28.44 6.94
CA ALA A 208 19.37 27.25 6.83
C ALA A 208 20.70 27.66 6.16
N SER A 209 21.79 27.44 6.88
CA SER A 209 23.16 27.63 6.36
C SER A 209 23.50 26.55 5.34
#